data_a40a3e64c5231a6243890b055f4860f9
#
_entry.id   a40a3e64c5231a6243890b055f4860f9
#
_cell.length_a   1.000
_cell.length_b   1.000
_cell.length_c   1.000
_cell.angle_alpha   90.00
_cell.angle_beta   90.00
_cell.angle_gamma   90.00
#
_symmetry.space_group_name_H-M   'P 1'
#
loop_
_entity.id
_entity.type
_entity.pdbx_description
1 polymer ?
#
loop_
_entity_poly.entity_id
_entity_poly.type
_entity_poly.pdbx_seq_one_letter_code
_entity_poly.pdbx_strand_id
1 'polypeptide(L)'
;MIDRETVDRIYAAANIVDIIGEYVTLKRKGVNYQACCPFHNEKTPSFVVSPSKGVYKCFGCGKGGNAVTFLMEHENITYPEALKMVAKRYGIEVKEKEMTDEEVRRNDDRESMFALNGWAADYFADYLHHETEGMSVGMTYFRQKRGMTDATIKKFGLGFCPAKGDRMSKDALAAGYKKEFLVATGLSLQRESDGSLYDRFRDRVIFPVHNISGRIVAFGGRTLRTDKTVAKYQNSPESEIYSKKRELYGLYFAKKAIQQLDFAIMVEGYTDVISMHQAGVENVVASSGTSLTTEQIRLLNRFTKNITVIYDGDSAGIHASLRGIDMILKEGMNVRVVLLPEPEDPDSFARTHTAAELQEYIRANEQDFLAFKARLLLQDAEGDPIKKAALIGDMVQSIAQIPDPIQRSVYIKECARIMDIDENILISEVARKRMSTTGDRETDEFVRRQTAQRRAEVREPEVEFVKQVQAGSSVEALERELVKYLLKYGHCSFDFKEGRTMVACNVAEVIFMELDSDGLSFSNPLYDKILATYREQWKLLGTGAEVPAHFFLNHPDPEVCNVSVDILTSDDNYVPSELWRRKEIHIDTDAEMLAVGVPKAVTLYKSKVIEGYIKEWQAKLALSLIHISEPTRQAE
;
A
#
# COMPACT_ATOMS: atom_id res chain seq x y z
N MET A 1 17.91 7.86 -17.18
CA MET A 1 17.57 6.44 -16.81
C MET A 1 18.80 5.59 -17.09
N ILE A 2 19.22 4.69 -16.18
CA ILE A 2 20.39 3.82 -16.39
C ILE A 2 20.12 2.92 -17.60
N ASP A 3 21.08 2.79 -18.52
CA ASP A 3 20.91 1.94 -19.70
C ASP A 3 20.85 0.45 -19.32
N ARG A 4 20.20 -0.35 -20.19
CA ARG A 4 19.92 -1.76 -19.90
C ARG A 4 21.20 -2.60 -19.75
N GLU A 5 22.21 -2.33 -20.55
CA GLU A 5 23.51 -3.03 -20.50
C GLU A 5 24.20 -2.80 -19.15
N THR A 6 24.18 -1.55 -18.66
CA THR A 6 24.71 -1.20 -17.33
C THR A 6 23.90 -1.88 -16.21
N VAL A 7 22.58 -1.93 -16.32
CA VAL A 7 21.71 -2.63 -15.36
C VAL A 7 22.06 -4.12 -15.31
N ASP A 8 22.18 -4.77 -16.46
CA ASP A 8 22.52 -6.20 -16.54
C ASP A 8 23.94 -6.47 -15.96
N ARG A 9 24.91 -5.60 -16.19
CA ARG A 9 26.25 -5.68 -15.58
C ARG A 9 26.21 -5.52 -14.06
N ILE A 10 25.36 -4.63 -13.54
CA ILE A 10 25.16 -4.44 -12.10
C ILE A 10 24.62 -5.72 -11.48
N TYR A 11 23.58 -6.30 -12.06
CA TYR A 11 22.98 -7.54 -11.57
C TYR A 11 23.94 -8.74 -11.66
N ALA A 12 24.70 -8.84 -12.74
CA ALA A 12 25.69 -9.90 -12.89
C ALA A 12 26.83 -9.83 -11.86
N ALA A 13 27.19 -8.62 -11.44
CA ALA A 13 28.23 -8.40 -10.43
C ALA A 13 27.73 -8.50 -8.99
N ALA A 14 26.43 -8.30 -8.77
CA ALA A 14 25.82 -8.21 -7.43
C ALA A 14 25.80 -9.58 -6.74
N ASN A 15 26.72 -9.81 -5.80
CA ASN A 15 26.67 -10.98 -4.94
C ASN A 15 25.71 -10.73 -3.78
N ILE A 16 24.57 -11.42 -3.79
CA ILE A 16 23.51 -11.23 -2.79
C ILE A 16 23.97 -11.55 -1.36
N VAL A 17 24.87 -12.52 -1.18
CA VAL A 17 25.38 -12.90 0.15
C VAL A 17 26.27 -11.79 0.72
N ASP A 18 27.12 -11.19 -0.12
CA ASP A 18 28.00 -10.11 0.28
C ASP A 18 27.22 -8.84 0.63
N ILE A 19 26.20 -8.52 -0.18
CA ILE A 19 25.36 -7.34 0.04
C ILE A 19 24.53 -7.49 1.31
N ILE A 20 23.81 -8.59 1.47
CA ILE A 20 22.95 -8.82 2.64
C ILE A 20 23.78 -9.05 3.90
N GLY A 21 24.96 -9.67 3.76
CA GLY A 21 25.88 -9.95 4.88
C GLY A 21 26.38 -8.70 5.61
N GLU A 22 26.30 -7.51 5.02
CA GLU A 22 26.63 -6.24 5.70
C GLU A 22 25.57 -5.80 6.70
N TYR A 23 24.33 -6.24 6.49
CA TYR A 23 23.16 -5.82 7.28
C TYR A 23 22.74 -6.87 8.31
N VAL A 24 22.93 -8.17 7.98
CA VAL A 24 22.52 -9.28 8.84
C VAL A 24 23.58 -10.36 8.89
N THR A 25 23.73 -11.00 10.05
CA THR A 25 24.67 -12.12 10.22
C THR A 25 24.11 -13.37 9.57
N LEU A 26 24.62 -13.70 8.39
CA LEU A 26 24.21 -14.88 7.62
C LEU A 26 24.93 -16.14 8.13
N LYS A 27 24.16 -17.18 8.44
CA LYS A 27 24.68 -18.52 8.80
C LYS A 27 24.42 -19.50 7.66
N ARG A 28 25.44 -20.23 7.22
CA ARG A 28 25.31 -21.22 6.14
C ARG A 28 24.45 -22.40 6.60
N LYS A 29 23.47 -22.78 5.78
CA LYS A 29 22.61 -23.95 5.99
C LYS A 29 22.46 -24.72 4.65
N GLY A 30 23.29 -25.73 4.47
CA GLY A 30 23.39 -26.45 3.20
C GLY A 30 23.95 -25.56 2.08
N VAL A 31 23.23 -25.43 0.99
CA VAL A 31 23.55 -24.59 -0.18
C VAL A 31 23.10 -23.14 -0.02
N ASN A 32 22.25 -22.84 0.96
CA ASN A 32 21.70 -21.53 1.24
C ASN A 32 22.29 -20.92 2.53
N TYR A 33 21.96 -19.66 2.79
CA TYR A 33 22.24 -18.98 4.05
C TYR A 33 20.94 -18.64 4.76
N GLN A 34 20.96 -18.58 6.08
CA GLN A 34 19.81 -18.27 6.93
C GLN A 34 20.17 -17.24 7.99
N ALA A 35 19.22 -16.33 8.29
CA ALA A 35 19.34 -15.32 9.33
C ALA A 35 17.96 -15.00 9.93
N CYS A 36 17.96 -14.24 11.04
CA CYS A 36 16.75 -13.53 11.46
C CYS A 36 16.46 -12.40 10.46
N CYS A 37 15.20 -12.19 10.14
CA CYS A 37 14.77 -11.24 9.13
C CYS A 37 15.03 -9.79 9.59
N PRO A 38 15.62 -8.94 8.74
CA PRO A 38 15.80 -7.52 9.06
C PRO A 38 14.51 -6.68 8.91
N PHE A 39 13.46 -7.26 8.32
CA PHE A 39 12.22 -6.55 8.00
C PHE A 39 11.10 -6.78 9.03
N HIS A 40 11.23 -7.79 9.91
CA HIS A 40 10.30 -8.03 11.01
C HIS A 40 11.03 -8.64 12.22
N ASN A 41 10.45 -8.51 13.38
CA ASN A 41 11.07 -9.03 14.61
C ASN A 41 10.74 -10.51 14.79
N GLU A 42 11.78 -11.35 14.84
CA GLU A 42 11.67 -12.80 15.05
C GLU A 42 12.81 -13.34 15.91
N LYS A 43 12.52 -14.43 16.64
CA LYS A 43 13.54 -15.13 17.45
C LYS A 43 14.13 -16.35 16.72
N THR A 44 13.36 -16.89 15.76
CA THR A 44 13.75 -18.09 15.01
C THR A 44 14.06 -17.67 13.57
N PRO A 45 15.25 -17.96 13.03
CA PRO A 45 15.63 -17.54 11.68
C PRO A 45 14.66 -18.08 10.62
N SER A 46 13.99 -17.19 9.89
CA SER A 46 13.11 -17.51 8.76
C SER A 46 13.54 -16.86 7.42
N PHE A 47 14.58 -16.01 7.47
CA PHE A 47 15.12 -15.32 6.31
C PHE A 47 16.17 -16.19 5.63
N VAL A 48 15.89 -16.63 4.40
CA VAL A 48 16.75 -17.51 3.61
C VAL A 48 17.30 -16.75 2.40
N VAL A 49 18.62 -16.85 2.19
CA VAL A 49 19.33 -16.30 1.02
C VAL A 49 19.85 -17.46 0.19
N SER A 50 19.47 -17.50 -1.09
CA SER A 50 19.91 -18.50 -2.07
C SER A 50 20.94 -17.88 -3.02
N PRO A 51 22.24 -18.20 -2.88
CA PRO A 51 23.28 -17.67 -3.77
C PRO A 51 23.11 -18.13 -5.20
N SER A 52 22.69 -19.39 -5.41
CA SER A 52 22.52 -19.97 -6.75
C SER A 52 21.40 -19.34 -7.55
N LYS A 53 20.34 -18.88 -6.87
CA LYS A 53 19.20 -18.17 -7.50
C LYS A 53 19.38 -16.66 -7.47
N GLY A 54 20.35 -16.11 -6.70
CA GLY A 54 20.53 -14.66 -6.53
C GLY A 54 19.39 -13.96 -5.79
N VAL A 55 18.63 -14.68 -4.95
CA VAL A 55 17.43 -14.17 -4.28
C VAL A 55 17.44 -14.44 -2.77
N TYR A 56 16.66 -13.63 -2.05
CA TYR A 56 16.28 -13.91 -0.66
C TYR A 56 14.78 -14.15 -0.54
N LYS A 57 14.37 -14.88 0.47
CA LYS A 57 12.97 -15.06 0.87
C LYS A 57 12.87 -15.18 2.38
N CYS A 58 11.98 -14.40 2.98
CA CYS A 58 11.59 -14.58 4.38
C CYS A 58 10.29 -15.38 4.44
N PHE A 59 10.33 -16.55 5.08
CA PHE A 59 9.15 -17.41 5.25
C PHE A 59 8.27 -16.96 6.44
N GLY A 60 8.72 -15.98 7.25
CA GLY A 60 7.93 -15.40 8.33
C GLY A 60 7.02 -14.28 7.84
N CYS A 61 7.57 -13.27 7.14
CA CYS A 61 6.80 -12.11 6.68
C CYS A 61 6.47 -12.11 5.18
N GLY A 62 6.90 -13.14 4.42
CA GLY A 62 6.63 -13.26 3.00
C GLY A 62 7.49 -12.39 2.07
N LYS A 63 8.29 -11.45 2.59
CA LYS A 63 9.17 -10.59 1.77
C LYS A 63 10.22 -11.41 1.04
N GLY A 64 10.48 -11.06 -0.22
CA GLY A 64 11.47 -11.71 -1.05
C GLY A 64 11.90 -10.82 -2.21
N GLY A 65 13.06 -11.12 -2.80
CA GLY A 65 13.60 -10.35 -3.92
C GLY A 65 15.06 -10.66 -4.19
N ASN A 66 15.70 -9.80 -4.99
CA ASN A 66 17.13 -9.84 -5.29
C ASN A 66 17.94 -8.84 -4.41
N ALA A 67 19.23 -8.71 -4.67
CA ALA A 67 20.12 -7.82 -3.92
C ALA A 67 19.70 -6.33 -4.03
N VAL A 68 19.23 -5.89 -5.20
CA VAL A 68 18.77 -4.50 -5.43
C VAL A 68 17.46 -4.26 -4.69
N THR A 69 16.51 -5.19 -4.78
CA THR A 69 15.24 -5.12 -4.05
C THR A 69 15.47 -5.10 -2.53
N PHE A 70 16.44 -5.88 -2.04
CA PHE A 70 16.83 -5.86 -0.64
C PHE A 70 17.27 -4.45 -0.19
N LEU A 71 18.15 -3.82 -0.96
CA LEU A 71 18.62 -2.46 -0.65
C LEU A 71 17.51 -1.43 -0.73
N MET A 72 16.62 -1.54 -1.73
CA MET A 72 15.46 -0.66 -1.84
C MET A 72 14.58 -0.72 -0.59
N GLU A 73 14.30 -1.93 -0.09
CA GLU A 73 13.44 -2.14 1.08
C GLU A 73 14.15 -1.81 2.40
N HIS A 74 15.43 -2.18 2.53
CA HIS A 74 16.19 -1.99 3.77
C HIS A 74 16.59 -0.54 3.99
N GLU A 75 17.13 0.11 2.96
CA GLU A 75 17.57 1.51 3.01
C GLU A 75 16.44 2.49 2.65
N ASN A 76 15.30 1.96 2.16
CA ASN A 76 14.15 2.73 1.71
C ASN A 76 14.51 3.77 0.62
N ILE A 77 15.26 3.29 -0.36
CA ILE A 77 15.72 4.05 -1.54
C ILE A 77 15.02 3.61 -2.80
N THR A 78 15.07 4.45 -3.83
CA THR A 78 14.49 4.15 -5.15
C THR A 78 15.33 3.12 -5.92
N TYR A 79 14.72 2.48 -6.91
CA TYR A 79 15.41 1.52 -7.79
C TYR A 79 16.69 2.09 -8.45
N PRO A 80 16.69 3.30 -9.04
CA PRO A 80 17.92 3.88 -9.60
C PRO A 80 19.00 4.14 -8.52
N GLU A 81 18.60 4.55 -7.32
CA GLU A 81 19.54 4.78 -6.22
C GLU A 81 20.17 3.47 -5.75
N ALA A 82 19.37 2.41 -5.61
CA ALA A 82 19.87 1.08 -5.27
C ALA A 82 20.84 0.55 -6.33
N LEU A 83 20.54 0.70 -7.61
CA LEU A 83 21.44 0.34 -8.71
C LEU A 83 22.76 1.13 -8.65
N LYS A 84 22.71 2.44 -8.42
CA LYS A 84 23.91 3.28 -8.26
C LYS A 84 24.74 2.86 -7.05
N MET A 85 24.09 2.46 -5.96
CA MET A 85 24.74 1.97 -4.75
C MET A 85 25.52 0.67 -5.01
N VAL A 86 24.87 -0.30 -5.69
CA VAL A 86 25.53 -1.54 -6.11
C VAL A 86 26.66 -1.27 -7.11
N ALA A 87 26.41 -0.44 -8.13
CA ALA A 87 27.42 -0.06 -9.13
C ALA A 87 28.67 0.54 -8.48
N LYS A 88 28.49 1.48 -7.55
CA LYS A 88 29.59 2.10 -6.79
C LYS A 88 30.40 1.05 -6.01
N ARG A 89 29.73 0.08 -5.38
CA ARG A 89 30.37 -0.99 -4.62
C ARG A 89 31.26 -1.88 -5.48
N TYR A 90 30.78 -2.23 -6.67
CA TYR A 90 31.50 -3.14 -7.58
C TYR A 90 32.32 -2.39 -8.64
N GLY A 91 32.50 -1.07 -8.53
CA GLY A 91 33.32 -0.27 -9.43
C GLY A 91 32.77 -0.22 -10.86
N ILE A 92 31.46 -0.35 -11.04
CA ILE A 92 30.80 -0.31 -12.34
C ILE A 92 30.47 1.15 -12.68
N GLU A 93 30.98 1.63 -13.79
CA GLU A 93 30.61 2.94 -14.32
C GLU A 93 29.16 2.90 -14.82
N VAL A 94 28.33 3.81 -14.30
CA VAL A 94 26.92 3.89 -14.63
C VAL A 94 26.75 4.77 -15.88
N LYS A 95 26.40 4.12 -17.00
CA LYS A 95 25.97 4.84 -18.20
C LYS A 95 24.48 5.14 -18.11
N GLU A 96 24.12 6.40 -18.19
CA GLU A 96 22.73 6.82 -18.23
C GLU A 96 22.30 6.97 -19.71
N LYS A 97 21.10 6.44 -20.01
CA LYS A 97 20.50 6.62 -21.34
C LYS A 97 20.33 8.12 -21.58
N GLU A 98 20.72 8.60 -22.74
CA GLU A 98 20.42 9.96 -23.14
C GLU A 98 18.90 10.20 -23.02
N MET A 99 18.55 11.13 -22.15
CA MET A 99 17.16 11.55 -21.97
C MET A 99 16.81 12.49 -23.13
N THR A 100 15.54 12.51 -23.51
CA THR A 100 15.07 13.54 -24.46
C THR A 100 15.23 14.92 -23.82
N ASP A 101 15.43 15.95 -24.65
CA ASP A 101 15.58 17.34 -24.18
C ASP A 101 14.40 17.77 -23.28
N GLU A 102 13.21 17.24 -23.53
CA GLU A 102 12.00 17.49 -22.73
C GLU A 102 12.05 16.79 -21.37
N GLU A 103 12.51 15.53 -21.30
CA GLU A 103 12.72 14.79 -20.05
C GLU A 103 13.81 15.41 -19.19
N VAL A 104 14.91 15.87 -19.82
CA VAL A 104 15.99 16.60 -19.14
C VAL A 104 15.44 17.88 -18.52
N ARG A 105 14.75 18.71 -19.31
CA ARG A 105 14.14 19.96 -18.81
C ARG A 105 13.19 19.70 -17.65
N ARG A 106 12.32 18.70 -17.75
CA ARG A 106 11.36 18.36 -16.70
C ARG A 106 12.05 17.92 -15.40
N ASN A 107 13.13 17.15 -15.51
CA ASN A 107 13.91 16.75 -14.34
C ASN A 107 14.66 17.94 -13.73
N ASP A 108 15.24 18.82 -14.55
CA ASP A 108 15.92 20.05 -14.12
C ASP A 108 14.94 21.01 -13.43
N ASP A 109 13.71 21.13 -13.93
CA ASP A 109 12.65 21.94 -13.33
C ASP A 109 12.24 21.37 -11.96
N ARG A 110 12.08 20.04 -11.85
CA ARG A 110 11.80 19.38 -10.56
C ARG A 110 12.93 19.56 -9.57
N GLU A 111 14.19 19.37 -9.98
CA GLU A 111 15.35 19.59 -9.11
C GLU A 111 15.44 21.06 -8.66
N SER A 112 15.12 21.99 -9.55
CA SER A 112 15.04 23.43 -9.24
C SER A 112 13.95 23.73 -8.21
N MET A 113 12.77 23.07 -8.32
CA MET A 113 11.69 23.20 -7.32
C MET A 113 12.10 22.61 -5.98
N PHE A 114 12.79 21.48 -5.94
CA PHE A 114 13.30 20.91 -4.71
C PHE A 114 14.37 21.79 -4.05
N ALA A 115 15.29 22.32 -4.84
CA ALA A 115 16.32 23.24 -4.36
C ALA A 115 15.68 24.52 -3.78
N LEU A 116 14.68 25.07 -4.45
CA LEU A 116 13.91 26.22 -3.98
C LEU A 116 13.19 25.93 -2.66
N ASN A 117 12.51 24.77 -2.53
CA ASN A 117 11.82 24.40 -1.30
C ASN A 117 12.81 24.17 -0.15
N GLY A 118 13.98 23.58 -0.42
CA GLY A 118 15.05 23.45 0.58
C GLY A 118 15.51 24.82 1.08
N TRP A 119 15.83 25.73 0.15
CA TRP A 119 16.21 27.10 0.48
C TRP A 119 15.12 27.84 1.27
N ALA A 120 13.85 27.68 0.86
CA ALA A 120 12.73 28.33 1.55
C ALA A 120 12.56 27.80 2.99
N ALA A 121 12.78 26.52 3.23
CA ALA A 121 12.76 25.95 4.58
C ALA A 121 13.87 26.52 5.45
N ASP A 122 15.10 26.59 4.92
CA ASP A 122 16.23 27.20 5.62
C ASP A 122 15.97 28.69 5.90
N TYR A 123 15.41 29.42 4.92
CA TYR A 123 15.01 30.81 5.07
C TYR A 123 13.97 31.01 6.20
N PHE A 124 12.93 30.21 6.24
CA PHE A 124 11.89 30.33 7.28
C PHE A 124 12.42 29.93 8.67
N ALA A 125 13.31 28.94 8.73
CA ALA A 125 13.96 28.52 9.98
C ALA A 125 14.93 29.61 10.47
N ASP A 126 15.75 30.18 9.58
CA ASP A 126 16.66 31.26 9.88
C ASP A 126 15.91 32.50 10.38
N TYR A 127 14.82 32.87 9.67
CA TYR A 127 13.95 33.98 10.10
C TYR A 127 13.34 33.76 11.49
N LEU A 128 12.92 32.52 11.78
CA LEU A 128 12.40 32.16 13.11
C LEU A 128 13.44 32.35 14.21
N HIS A 129 14.70 32.02 13.94
CA HIS A 129 15.76 32.01 14.97
C HIS A 129 16.51 33.33 15.13
N HIS A 130 16.62 34.15 14.09
CA HIS A 130 17.52 35.31 14.09
C HIS A 130 16.80 36.64 13.90
N GLU A 131 15.59 36.69 13.37
CA GLU A 131 14.84 37.92 13.17
C GLU A 131 13.94 38.25 14.38
N THR A 132 13.84 39.51 14.71
CA THR A 132 13.06 39.97 15.89
C THR A 132 11.61 39.50 15.85
N GLU A 133 10.95 39.59 14.69
CA GLU A 133 9.57 39.14 14.50
C GLU A 133 9.45 37.61 14.66
N GLY A 134 10.38 36.84 14.06
CA GLY A 134 10.46 35.40 14.20
C GLY A 134 10.60 34.94 15.65
N MET A 135 11.51 35.58 16.40
CA MET A 135 11.76 35.29 17.83
C MET A 135 10.58 35.68 18.71
N SER A 136 10.04 36.89 18.53
CA SER A 136 8.99 37.43 19.42
C SER A 136 7.62 36.79 19.16
N VAL A 137 7.30 36.41 17.93
CA VAL A 137 5.99 35.86 17.54
C VAL A 137 6.08 34.35 17.32
N GLY A 138 6.90 33.89 16.37
CA GLY A 138 6.99 32.49 15.96
C GLY A 138 7.56 31.60 17.05
N MET A 139 8.72 31.96 17.63
CA MET A 139 9.38 31.18 18.66
C MET A 139 8.56 31.16 19.96
N THR A 140 7.93 32.28 20.31
CA THR A 140 7.00 32.36 21.46
C THR A 140 5.82 31.39 21.27
N TYR A 141 5.28 31.29 20.06
CA TYR A 141 4.23 30.32 19.75
C TYR A 141 4.71 28.87 19.95
N PHE A 142 5.84 28.49 19.36
CA PHE A 142 6.34 27.13 19.48
C PHE A 142 6.74 26.76 20.91
N ARG A 143 7.53 27.60 21.57
CA ARG A 143 8.01 27.31 22.93
C ARG A 143 6.95 27.47 24.01
N GLN A 144 6.28 28.62 24.05
CA GLN A 144 5.39 28.94 25.18
C GLN A 144 3.98 28.37 24.98
N LYS A 145 3.39 28.52 23.79
CA LYS A 145 2.03 28.03 23.54
C LYS A 145 1.97 26.54 23.22
N ARG A 146 3.01 25.97 22.58
CA ARG A 146 3.05 24.57 22.17
C ARG A 146 4.01 23.70 22.98
N GLY A 147 4.85 24.28 23.82
CA GLY A 147 5.79 23.53 24.66
C GLY A 147 6.86 22.77 23.86
N MET A 148 7.13 23.19 22.62
CA MET A 148 8.10 22.53 21.77
C MET A 148 9.52 22.88 22.19
N THR A 149 10.40 21.85 22.26
CA THR A 149 11.82 22.02 22.54
C THR A 149 12.57 22.51 21.31
N ASP A 150 13.74 23.12 21.51
CA ASP A 150 14.59 23.58 20.41
C ASP A 150 15.05 22.40 19.53
N ALA A 151 15.28 21.24 20.14
CA ALA A 151 15.61 20.02 19.41
C ALA A 151 14.46 19.60 18.46
N THR A 152 13.23 19.68 18.93
CA THR A 152 12.02 19.38 18.13
C THR A 152 11.82 20.40 17.02
N ILE A 153 11.93 21.70 17.32
CA ILE A 153 11.83 22.78 16.35
C ILE A 153 12.85 22.58 15.23
N LYS A 154 14.10 22.27 15.59
CA LYS A 154 15.16 21.99 14.63
C LYS A 154 14.93 20.69 13.84
N LYS A 155 14.51 19.60 14.53
CA LYS A 155 14.27 18.29 13.90
C LYS A 155 13.22 18.37 12.79
N PHE A 156 12.13 19.10 13.04
CA PHE A 156 11.04 19.25 12.07
C PHE A 156 11.24 20.44 11.12
N GLY A 157 12.33 21.23 11.27
CA GLY A 157 12.63 22.37 10.43
C GLY A 157 11.58 23.48 10.51
N LEU A 158 10.99 23.69 11.68
CA LEU A 158 9.91 24.66 11.87
C LEU A 158 10.42 26.08 11.62
N GLY A 159 9.57 26.93 11.02
CA GLY A 159 9.96 28.26 10.60
C GLY A 159 8.88 29.33 10.82
N PHE A 160 9.19 30.54 10.39
CA PHE A 160 8.25 31.67 10.39
C PHE A 160 8.38 32.44 9.07
N CYS A 161 7.25 32.74 8.42
CA CYS A 161 7.22 33.60 7.24
C CYS A 161 6.91 35.04 7.65
N PRO A 162 7.73 36.04 7.19
CA PRO A 162 7.54 37.45 7.54
C PRO A 162 6.12 37.95 7.27
N ALA A 163 5.66 38.93 8.09
CA ALA A 163 4.38 39.60 7.85
C ALA A 163 4.42 40.53 6.62
N LYS A 164 5.61 41.06 6.29
CA LYS A 164 5.79 41.86 5.08
C LYS A 164 5.59 41.01 3.82
N GLY A 165 4.58 41.36 3.05
CA GLY A 165 3.90 40.50 2.12
C GLY A 165 4.66 40.01 0.87
N ASP A 166 5.92 40.43 0.65
CA ASP A 166 6.74 40.06 -0.51
C ASP A 166 8.24 39.85 -0.19
N ARG A 167 8.59 39.78 1.11
CA ARG A 167 9.99 39.72 1.55
C ARG A 167 10.66 38.44 1.10
N MET A 168 10.06 37.29 1.39
CA MET A 168 10.62 35.99 0.99
C MET A 168 10.74 35.88 -0.55
N SER A 169 9.70 36.33 -1.28
CA SER A 169 9.73 36.32 -2.75
C SER A 169 10.87 37.15 -3.32
N LYS A 170 11.14 38.34 -2.75
CA LYS A 170 12.26 39.20 -3.16
C LYS A 170 13.61 38.59 -2.86
N ASP A 171 13.76 38.03 -1.67
CA ASP A 171 15.00 37.40 -1.23
C ASP A 171 15.31 36.15 -2.05
N ALA A 172 14.29 35.35 -2.44
CA ALA A 172 14.43 34.21 -3.34
C ALA A 172 14.89 34.63 -4.76
N LEU A 173 14.28 35.71 -5.30
CA LEU A 173 14.70 36.24 -6.61
C LEU A 173 16.14 36.78 -6.55
N ALA A 174 16.52 37.44 -5.47
CA ALA A 174 17.88 37.92 -5.26
C ALA A 174 18.89 36.77 -5.10
N ALA A 175 18.47 35.63 -4.55
CA ALA A 175 19.26 34.40 -4.47
C ALA A 175 19.34 33.65 -5.81
N GLY A 176 18.71 34.16 -6.87
CA GLY A 176 18.79 33.60 -8.22
C GLY A 176 17.71 32.59 -8.60
N TYR A 177 16.71 32.36 -7.72
CA TYR A 177 15.59 31.47 -8.05
C TYR A 177 14.62 32.14 -9.03
N LYS A 178 14.08 31.35 -9.95
CA LYS A 178 13.19 31.88 -11.00
C LYS A 178 11.77 32.08 -10.46
N LYS A 179 11.13 33.14 -10.95
CA LYS A 179 9.74 33.47 -10.61
C LYS A 179 8.76 32.33 -10.87
N GLU A 180 8.94 31.62 -11.99
CA GLU A 180 8.12 30.48 -12.41
C GLU A 180 8.06 29.38 -11.35
N PHE A 181 9.18 29.04 -10.72
CA PHE A 181 9.24 28.02 -9.67
C PHE A 181 8.63 28.48 -8.35
N LEU A 182 8.76 29.77 -8.01
CA LEU A 182 8.09 30.34 -6.84
C LEU A 182 6.56 30.24 -6.93
N VAL A 183 6.03 30.43 -8.14
CA VAL A 183 4.59 30.29 -8.41
C VAL A 183 4.19 28.81 -8.49
N ALA A 184 4.96 27.98 -9.17
CA ALA A 184 4.66 26.56 -9.37
C ALA A 184 4.68 25.75 -8.05
N THR A 185 5.60 26.05 -7.12
CA THR A 185 5.64 25.46 -5.79
C THR A 185 4.61 26.07 -4.84
N GLY A 186 3.99 27.19 -5.23
CA GLY A 186 3.04 27.93 -4.41
C GLY A 186 3.66 28.63 -3.21
N LEU A 187 4.97 28.87 -3.21
CA LEU A 187 5.61 29.74 -2.20
C LEU A 187 5.19 31.19 -2.37
N SER A 188 5.01 31.62 -3.62
CA SER A 188 4.52 32.94 -3.98
C SER A 188 3.25 32.87 -4.82
N LEU A 189 2.45 33.92 -4.73
CA LEU A 189 1.30 34.16 -5.58
C LEU A 189 1.60 35.36 -6.48
N GLN A 190 1.10 35.34 -7.70
CA GLN A 190 1.27 36.44 -8.65
C GLN A 190 -0.01 37.27 -8.71
N ARG A 191 0.11 38.61 -8.62
CA ARG A 191 -1.01 39.54 -8.79
C ARG A 191 -1.37 39.65 -10.28
N GLU A 192 -2.66 39.60 -10.56
CA GLU A 192 -3.15 39.75 -11.93
C GLU A 192 -2.95 41.18 -12.48
N SER A 193 -2.98 42.19 -11.59
CA SER A 193 -2.92 43.61 -11.96
C SER A 193 -1.59 44.05 -12.55
N ASP A 194 -0.46 43.61 -11.98
CA ASP A 194 0.89 44.09 -12.31
C ASP A 194 1.92 42.96 -12.42
N GLY A 195 1.50 41.71 -12.23
CA GLY A 195 2.37 40.56 -12.28
C GLY A 195 3.38 40.47 -11.13
N SER A 196 3.28 41.30 -10.10
CA SER A 196 4.15 41.27 -8.93
C SER A 196 3.90 40.02 -8.07
N LEU A 197 4.95 39.56 -7.39
CA LEU A 197 4.84 38.42 -6.47
C LEU A 197 4.50 38.90 -5.05
N TYR A 198 3.78 38.06 -4.31
CA TYR A 198 3.59 38.20 -2.88
C TYR A 198 3.63 36.83 -2.20
N ASP A 199 4.09 36.82 -0.97
CA ASP A 199 4.33 35.60 -0.19
C ASP A 199 3.01 34.93 0.19
N ARG A 200 2.87 33.64 -0.11
CA ARG A 200 1.66 32.85 0.21
C ARG A 200 1.48 32.70 1.72
N PHE A 201 2.57 32.45 2.43
CA PHE A 201 2.55 32.08 3.85
C PHE A 201 2.80 33.26 4.79
N ARG A 202 2.67 34.50 4.32
CA ARG A 202 2.94 35.69 5.16
C ARG A 202 2.26 35.64 6.52
N ASP A 203 2.98 36.06 7.56
CA ASP A 203 2.51 36.13 8.94
C ASP A 203 2.00 34.79 9.48
N ARG A 204 2.77 33.70 9.19
CA ARG A 204 2.44 32.36 9.62
C ARG A 204 3.66 31.61 10.14
N VAL A 205 3.43 30.77 11.16
CA VAL A 205 4.38 29.72 11.50
C VAL A 205 4.32 28.63 10.44
N ILE A 206 5.49 28.06 10.10
CA ILE A 206 5.69 27.19 8.96
C ILE A 206 6.04 25.78 9.41
N PHE A 207 5.41 24.81 8.76
CA PHE A 207 5.61 23.38 8.91
C PHE A 207 6.07 22.80 7.56
N PRO A 208 7.37 22.48 7.38
CA PRO A 208 7.84 21.84 6.16
C PRO A 208 7.28 20.42 6.01
N VAL A 209 6.81 20.09 4.82
CA VAL A 209 6.32 18.76 4.47
C VAL A 209 7.42 18.01 3.75
N HIS A 210 7.84 16.87 4.31
CA HIS A 210 8.88 16.02 3.74
C HIS A 210 8.23 14.85 3.00
N ASN A 211 8.77 14.52 1.83
CA ASN A 211 8.46 13.25 1.19
C ASN A 211 9.15 12.08 1.92
N ILE A 212 8.90 10.85 1.48
CA ILE A 212 9.46 9.63 2.08
C ILE A 212 11.01 9.61 2.10
N SER A 213 11.68 10.26 1.14
CA SER A 213 13.15 10.37 1.07
C SER A 213 13.73 11.54 1.90
N GLY A 214 12.89 12.35 2.54
CA GLY A 214 13.31 13.47 3.39
C GLY A 214 13.52 14.79 2.65
N ARG A 215 13.19 14.87 1.35
CA ARG A 215 13.20 16.13 0.60
C ARG A 215 11.94 16.94 0.90
N ILE A 216 12.08 18.24 1.02
CA ILE A 216 10.97 19.16 1.29
C ILE A 216 10.17 19.38 0.02
N VAL A 217 8.90 18.99 0.02
CA VAL A 217 8.00 19.04 -1.13
C VAL A 217 6.97 20.17 -1.04
N ALA A 218 6.61 20.58 0.17
CA ALA A 218 5.55 21.57 0.42
C ALA A 218 5.69 22.20 1.80
N PHE A 219 4.78 23.11 2.13
CA PHE A 219 4.69 23.76 3.42
C PHE A 219 3.23 23.85 3.88
N GLY A 220 3.04 23.71 5.20
CA GLY A 220 1.85 24.13 5.90
C GLY A 220 2.13 25.43 6.65
N GLY A 221 1.21 26.38 6.61
CA GLY A 221 1.33 27.66 7.32
C GLY A 221 0.14 27.91 8.24
N ARG A 222 0.36 28.11 9.54
CA ARG A 222 -0.68 28.44 10.51
C ARG A 222 -0.61 29.91 10.88
N THR A 223 -1.73 30.64 10.72
CA THR A 223 -1.83 32.01 11.22
C THR A 223 -1.95 32.03 12.75
N LEU A 224 -1.30 33.00 13.36
CA LEU A 224 -1.43 33.29 14.81
C LEU A 224 -2.46 34.37 15.10
N ARG A 225 -3.09 34.93 14.06
CA ARG A 225 -4.17 35.92 14.21
C ARG A 225 -5.44 35.26 14.73
N THR A 226 -6.19 35.99 15.52
CA THR A 226 -7.50 35.57 16.05
C THR A 226 -8.65 35.94 15.10
N ASP A 227 -8.35 36.62 13.99
CA ASP A 227 -9.31 37.02 12.98
C ASP A 227 -9.87 35.80 12.23
N LYS A 228 -11.20 35.62 12.32
CA LYS A 228 -11.92 34.52 11.68
C LYS A 228 -12.05 34.64 10.15
N THR A 229 -11.70 35.80 9.57
CA THR A 229 -11.73 35.99 8.11
C THR A 229 -10.56 35.33 7.39
N VAL A 230 -9.50 34.96 8.14
CA VAL A 230 -8.31 34.30 7.60
C VAL A 230 -8.31 32.82 7.97
N ALA A 231 -8.15 31.96 6.98
CA ALA A 231 -8.05 30.52 7.21
C ALA A 231 -6.93 30.20 8.22
N LYS A 232 -7.25 29.43 9.27
CA LYS A 232 -6.32 29.04 10.35
C LYS A 232 -5.08 28.35 9.78
N TYR A 233 -5.26 27.41 8.86
CA TYR A 233 -4.20 26.72 8.15
C TYR A 233 -4.27 26.99 6.65
N GLN A 234 -3.11 27.12 6.03
CA GLN A 234 -2.93 27.24 4.59
C GLN A 234 -1.79 26.31 4.15
N ASN A 235 -2.04 25.48 3.15
CA ASN A 235 -1.07 24.53 2.62
C ASN A 235 -0.60 24.94 1.21
N SER A 236 0.56 24.43 0.80
CA SER A 236 0.99 24.50 -0.61
C SER A 236 -0.07 23.90 -1.53
N PRO A 237 -0.22 24.42 -2.76
CA PRO A 237 -1.05 23.79 -3.79
C PRO A 237 -0.39 22.50 -4.30
N GLU A 238 -1.11 21.74 -5.13
CA GLU A 238 -0.53 20.66 -5.94
C GLU A 238 0.57 21.21 -6.85
N SER A 239 1.64 20.47 -7.03
CA SER A 239 2.75 20.82 -7.92
C SER A 239 3.39 19.56 -8.51
N GLU A 240 4.38 19.70 -9.41
CA GLU A 240 5.09 18.55 -9.96
C GLU A 240 5.87 17.73 -8.92
N ILE A 241 6.22 18.34 -7.79
CA ILE A 241 6.96 17.70 -6.69
C ILE A 241 6.10 17.40 -5.47
N TYR A 242 4.85 17.84 -5.44
CA TYR A 242 3.95 17.67 -4.29
C TYR A 242 2.54 17.26 -4.70
N SER A 243 2.06 16.19 -4.13
CA SER A 243 0.66 15.81 -4.21
C SER A 243 0.12 15.58 -2.80
N LYS A 244 -0.81 16.46 -2.39
CA LYS A 244 -1.46 16.38 -1.09
C LYS A 244 -2.18 15.06 -0.84
N LYS A 245 -2.63 14.41 -1.92
CA LYS A 245 -3.29 13.10 -1.86
C LYS A 245 -2.33 11.94 -1.59
N ARG A 246 -1.03 12.14 -1.77
CA ARG A 246 -0.01 11.08 -1.70
C ARG A 246 0.95 11.22 -0.54
N GLU A 247 1.01 12.41 0.10
CA GLU A 247 1.95 12.66 1.18
C GLU A 247 1.26 12.55 2.54
N LEU A 248 1.98 11.99 3.51
CA LEU A 248 1.60 11.94 4.92
C LEU A 248 2.62 12.75 5.72
N TYR A 249 2.15 13.73 6.47
CA TYR A 249 3.02 14.51 7.34
C TYR A 249 3.62 13.64 8.44
N GLY A 250 4.89 13.83 8.70
CA GLY A 250 5.62 13.07 9.71
C GLY A 250 6.16 11.71 9.23
N LEU A 251 5.71 11.17 8.09
CA LEU A 251 6.08 9.82 7.65
C LEU A 251 7.60 9.64 7.50
N TYR A 252 8.33 10.65 7.01
CA TYR A 252 9.78 10.60 6.92
C TYR A 252 10.43 10.29 8.27
N PHE A 253 9.96 10.92 9.33
CA PHE A 253 10.48 10.72 10.69
C PHE A 253 9.94 9.42 11.32
N ALA A 254 8.70 9.05 11.01
CA ALA A 254 7.98 7.94 11.62
C ALA A 254 8.30 6.57 11.02
N LYS A 255 8.71 6.49 9.74
CA LYS A 255 8.84 5.24 8.96
C LYS A 255 9.62 4.13 9.67
N LYS A 256 10.73 4.48 10.34
CA LYS A 256 11.57 3.51 11.05
C LYS A 256 10.86 2.96 12.31
N ALA A 257 10.23 3.85 13.08
CA ALA A 257 9.47 3.46 14.26
C ALA A 257 8.23 2.63 13.88
N ILE A 258 7.53 2.99 12.80
CA ILE A 258 6.41 2.20 12.27
C ILE A 258 6.83 0.77 11.92
N GLN A 259 7.96 0.60 11.23
CA GLN A 259 8.47 -0.73 10.88
C GLN A 259 8.90 -1.54 12.10
N GLN A 260 9.54 -0.90 13.09
CA GLN A 260 10.00 -1.57 14.31
C GLN A 260 8.86 -2.01 15.23
N LEU A 261 7.81 -1.18 15.32
CA LEU A 261 6.65 -1.42 16.18
C LEU A 261 5.54 -2.21 15.47
N ASP A 262 5.61 -2.31 14.14
CA ASP A 262 4.60 -2.89 13.25
C ASP A 262 3.19 -2.29 13.41
N PHE A 263 3.12 -0.99 13.74
CA PHE A 263 1.88 -0.22 13.66
C PHE A 263 2.16 1.28 13.49
N ALA A 264 1.22 1.97 12.86
CA ALA A 264 1.24 3.41 12.70
C ALA A 264 0.12 4.07 13.50
N ILE A 265 0.39 5.24 14.03
CA ILE A 265 -0.62 6.09 14.65
C ILE A 265 -0.99 7.20 13.67
N MET A 266 -2.29 7.34 13.38
CA MET A 266 -2.84 8.38 12.52
C MET A 266 -3.53 9.44 13.37
N VAL A 267 -3.14 10.71 13.16
CA VAL A 267 -3.75 11.90 13.75
C VAL A 267 -4.12 12.91 12.67
N GLU A 268 -4.72 14.06 13.03
CA GLU A 268 -5.25 15.00 12.04
C GLU A 268 -4.24 16.04 11.57
N GLY A 269 -3.44 16.61 12.49
CA GLY A 269 -2.70 17.84 12.24
C GLY A 269 -1.20 17.78 12.41
N TYR A 270 -0.55 18.89 12.00
CA TYR A 270 0.90 19.07 12.12
C TYR A 270 1.37 19.06 13.57
N THR A 271 0.67 19.81 14.43
CA THR A 271 1.01 19.95 15.86
C THR A 271 0.89 18.64 16.60
N ASP A 272 -0.11 17.83 16.26
CA ASP A 272 -0.37 16.53 16.89
C ASP A 272 0.80 15.59 16.65
N VAL A 273 1.26 15.50 15.39
CA VAL A 273 2.45 14.69 15.04
C VAL A 273 3.68 15.16 15.81
N ILE A 274 3.93 16.47 15.84
CA ILE A 274 5.14 17.02 16.45
C ILE A 274 5.15 16.79 17.96
N SER A 275 4.01 17.05 18.63
CA SER A 275 3.89 16.92 20.08
C SER A 275 3.95 15.46 20.53
N MET A 276 3.27 14.55 19.84
CA MET A 276 3.36 13.11 20.10
C MET A 276 4.78 12.58 19.86
N HIS A 277 5.41 13.01 18.76
CA HIS A 277 6.79 12.63 18.47
C HIS A 277 7.76 13.15 19.56
N GLN A 278 7.59 14.39 20.03
CA GLN A 278 8.37 14.96 21.15
C GLN A 278 8.15 14.18 22.44
N ALA A 279 6.92 13.73 22.69
CA ALA A 279 6.58 12.89 23.84
C ALA A 279 7.06 11.43 23.71
N GLY A 280 7.83 11.06 22.67
CA GLY A 280 8.41 9.75 22.47
C GLY A 280 7.52 8.75 21.74
N VAL A 281 6.40 9.17 21.15
CA VAL A 281 5.57 8.36 20.25
C VAL A 281 5.95 8.72 18.81
N GLU A 282 6.99 8.02 18.29
CA GLU A 282 7.61 8.39 17.02
C GLU A 282 6.91 7.80 15.78
N ASN A 283 6.06 6.79 15.93
CA ASN A 283 5.33 6.12 14.85
C ASN A 283 4.04 6.84 14.43
N VAL A 284 4.00 8.17 14.53
CA VAL A 284 2.83 9.02 14.30
C VAL A 284 2.91 9.77 12.98
N VAL A 285 1.79 9.81 12.24
CA VAL A 285 1.63 10.52 10.96
C VAL A 285 0.29 11.24 10.89
N ALA A 286 0.17 12.23 9.99
CA ALA A 286 -1.09 12.94 9.77
C ALA A 286 -1.42 13.16 8.30
N SER A 287 -2.72 13.21 7.98
CA SER A 287 -3.24 13.61 6.66
C SER A 287 -3.15 15.12 6.40
N SER A 288 -2.93 15.92 7.45
CA SER A 288 -2.62 17.37 7.44
C SER A 288 -3.62 18.26 6.71
N GLY A 289 -4.85 18.28 7.23
CA GLY A 289 -5.90 19.21 6.78
C GLY A 289 -6.59 18.78 5.48
N THR A 290 -6.60 17.49 5.20
CA THR A 290 -7.47 16.82 4.23
C THR A 290 -8.08 15.58 4.85
N SER A 291 -9.23 15.15 4.33
CA SER A 291 -9.70 13.78 4.59
C SER A 291 -8.65 12.79 4.10
N LEU A 292 -8.47 11.71 4.84
CA LEU A 292 -7.59 10.60 4.47
C LEU A 292 -7.91 10.08 3.06
N THR A 293 -6.89 9.78 2.26
CA THR A 293 -7.04 9.31 0.88
C THR A 293 -6.58 7.87 0.71
N THR A 294 -7.06 7.20 -0.32
CA THR A 294 -6.64 5.84 -0.69
C THR A 294 -5.14 5.76 -0.95
N GLU A 295 -4.57 6.77 -1.61
CA GLU A 295 -3.13 6.83 -1.91
C GLU A 295 -2.28 6.97 -0.65
N GLN A 296 -2.73 7.76 0.34
CA GLN A 296 -2.07 7.88 1.65
C GLN A 296 -2.12 6.55 2.42
N ILE A 297 -3.27 5.86 2.39
CA ILE A 297 -3.43 4.54 3.01
C ILE A 297 -2.49 3.53 2.35
N ARG A 298 -2.43 3.47 1.02
CA ARG A 298 -1.52 2.61 0.27
C ARG A 298 -0.05 2.92 0.56
N LEU A 299 0.28 4.20 0.71
CA LEU A 299 1.63 4.60 1.11
C LEU A 299 1.99 4.03 2.49
N LEU A 300 1.08 4.16 3.47
CA LEU A 300 1.29 3.65 4.83
C LEU A 300 1.31 2.11 4.87
N ASN A 301 0.48 1.45 4.04
CA ASN A 301 0.38 0.00 3.91
C ASN A 301 1.71 -0.67 3.45
N ARG A 302 2.64 0.11 2.89
CA ARG A 302 3.99 -0.37 2.54
C ARG A 302 4.87 -0.60 3.77
N PHE A 303 4.54 -0.02 4.92
CA PHE A 303 5.33 -0.08 6.15
C PHE A 303 4.73 -0.98 7.21
N THR A 304 3.40 -1.02 7.31
CA THR A 304 2.65 -1.86 8.27
C THR A 304 1.23 -2.12 7.78
N LYS A 305 0.65 -3.21 8.23
CA LYS A 305 -0.78 -3.53 8.06
C LYS A 305 -1.65 -2.99 9.20
N ASN A 306 -1.06 -2.47 10.27
CA ASN A 306 -1.75 -2.11 11.49
C ASN A 306 -1.75 -0.59 11.66
N ILE A 307 -2.94 -0.02 11.85
CA ILE A 307 -3.11 1.42 12.05
C ILE A 307 -3.99 1.67 13.27
N THR A 308 -3.55 2.57 14.15
CA THR A 308 -4.34 3.09 15.25
C THR A 308 -4.68 4.54 14.95
N VAL A 309 -5.97 4.85 14.83
CA VAL A 309 -6.44 6.21 14.58
C VAL A 309 -6.82 6.86 15.92
N ILE A 310 -6.23 8.01 16.20
CA ILE A 310 -6.55 8.79 17.41
C ILE A 310 -7.41 9.97 16.99
N TYR A 311 -8.57 10.08 17.61
CA TYR A 311 -9.54 11.14 17.37
C TYR A 311 -9.65 12.06 18.58
N ASP A 312 -9.93 13.33 18.27
CA ASP A 312 -10.34 14.31 19.28
C ASP A 312 -11.64 13.86 19.94
N GLY A 313 -11.84 14.20 21.20
CA GLY A 313 -13.05 13.81 21.95
C GLY A 313 -14.35 14.47 21.48
N ASP A 314 -14.35 15.26 20.40
CA ASP A 314 -15.53 15.96 19.93
C ASP A 314 -16.44 15.10 19.00
N SER A 315 -17.77 15.21 19.17
CA SER A 315 -18.77 14.42 18.45
C SER A 315 -18.81 14.69 16.94
N ALA A 316 -18.40 15.86 16.47
CA ALA A 316 -18.45 16.24 15.05
C ALA A 316 -17.30 15.58 14.24
N GLY A 317 -16.12 15.45 14.86
CA GLY A 317 -14.97 14.75 14.28
C GLY A 317 -15.22 13.25 14.11
N ILE A 318 -15.97 12.63 15.03
CA ILE A 318 -16.21 11.20 15.09
C ILE A 318 -16.97 10.66 13.85
N HIS A 319 -18.02 11.33 13.38
CA HIS A 319 -18.77 10.90 12.18
C HIS A 319 -17.99 11.07 10.86
N ALA A 320 -17.14 12.09 10.77
CA ALA A 320 -16.24 12.25 9.62
C ALA A 320 -15.18 11.13 9.57
N SER A 321 -14.80 10.65 10.73
CA SER A 321 -13.78 9.63 10.97
C SER A 321 -14.19 8.24 10.51
N LEU A 322 -15.47 7.87 10.63
CA LEU A 322 -15.98 6.55 10.24
C LEU A 322 -15.75 6.25 8.75
N ARG A 323 -15.79 7.28 7.88
CA ARG A 323 -15.47 7.12 6.45
C ARG A 323 -14.00 6.77 6.20
N GLY A 324 -13.09 7.33 7.02
CA GLY A 324 -11.67 7.00 6.96
C GLY A 324 -11.39 5.54 7.32
N ILE A 325 -12.10 5.02 8.32
CA ILE A 325 -12.01 3.60 8.74
C ILE A 325 -12.40 2.66 7.60
N ASP A 326 -13.52 2.92 6.91
CA ASP A 326 -13.98 2.08 5.80
C ASP A 326 -12.97 2.05 4.64
N MET A 327 -12.32 3.18 4.35
CA MET A 327 -11.26 3.24 3.34
C MET A 327 -10.02 2.43 3.73
N ILE A 328 -9.63 2.45 5.01
CA ILE A 328 -8.49 1.68 5.53
C ILE A 328 -8.80 0.18 5.45
N LEU A 329 -10.00 -0.24 5.87
CA LEU A 329 -10.47 -1.62 5.78
C LEU A 329 -10.47 -2.14 4.34
N LYS A 330 -10.91 -1.30 3.39
CA LYS A 330 -10.93 -1.63 1.96
C LYS A 330 -9.53 -1.94 1.39
N GLU A 331 -8.50 -1.26 1.89
CA GLU A 331 -7.10 -1.51 1.51
C GLU A 331 -6.46 -2.68 2.30
N GLY A 332 -7.26 -3.46 3.04
CA GLY A 332 -6.83 -4.67 3.74
C GLY A 332 -5.93 -4.40 4.96
N MET A 333 -6.08 -3.25 5.60
CA MET A 333 -5.37 -2.92 6.84
C MET A 333 -6.24 -3.16 8.07
N ASN A 334 -5.59 -3.46 9.19
CA ASN A 334 -6.22 -3.60 10.50
C ASN A 334 -6.36 -2.23 11.15
N VAL A 335 -7.55 -1.90 11.65
CA VAL A 335 -7.84 -0.59 12.25
C VAL A 335 -8.19 -0.73 13.71
N ARG A 336 -7.51 0.03 14.55
CA ARG A 336 -7.86 0.30 15.93
C ARG A 336 -8.15 1.78 16.10
N VAL A 337 -8.94 2.11 17.10
CA VAL A 337 -9.36 3.48 17.39
C VAL A 337 -9.10 3.79 18.85
N VAL A 338 -8.58 4.99 19.11
CA VAL A 338 -8.44 5.57 20.43
C VAL A 338 -9.21 6.89 20.48
N LEU A 339 -10.06 7.04 21.49
CA LEU A 339 -10.65 8.34 21.82
C LEU A 339 -9.89 8.96 22.97
N LEU A 340 -9.56 10.23 22.84
CA LEU A 340 -9.03 11.01 23.95
C LEU A 340 -10.17 11.53 24.84
N PRO A 341 -9.91 11.80 26.11
CA PRO A 341 -10.90 12.38 27.02
C PRO A 341 -11.19 13.84 26.61
N GLU A 342 -12.46 14.25 26.66
CA GLU A 342 -12.82 15.66 26.42
C GLU A 342 -12.22 16.55 27.52
N PRO A 343 -11.66 17.74 27.16
CA PRO A 343 -11.60 18.38 25.85
C PRO A 343 -10.24 18.19 25.13
N GLU A 344 -9.51 17.10 25.37
CA GLU A 344 -8.15 16.88 24.89
C GLU A 344 -8.10 16.55 23.40
N ASP A 345 -7.10 17.12 22.71
CA ASP A 345 -6.61 16.72 21.39
C ASP A 345 -5.23 16.03 21.53
N PRO A 346 -4.70 15.34 20.48
CA PRO A 346 -3.40 14.66 20.59
C PRO A 346 -2.24 15.60 20.97
N ASP A 347 -2.27 16.86 20.56
CA ASP A 347 -1.26 17.87 20.93
C ASP A 347 -1.32 18.21 22.42
N SER A 348 -2.51 18.51 22.96
CA SER A 348 -2.68 18.86 24.38
C SER A 348 -2.37 17.68 25.28
N PHE A 349 -2.85 16.48 24.91
CA PHE A 349 -2.64 15.26 25.67
C PHE A 349 -1.15 14.87 25.71
N ALA A 350 -0.43 14.95 24.59
CA ALA A 350 1.01 14.67 24.54
C ALA A 350 1.86 15.67 25.34
N ARG A 351 1.37 16.91 25.55
CA ARG A 351 2.09 17.93 26.35
C ARG A 351 1.92 17.75 27.85
N THR A 352 0.85 17.10 28.30
CA THR A 352 0.51 16.95 29.72
C THR A 352 0.91 15.60 30.28
N HIS A 353 1.27 14.62 29.42
CA HIS A 353 1.61 13.26 29.82
C HIS A 353 3.04 12.89 29.40
N THR A 354 3.66 12.01 30.17
CA THR A 354 4.96 11.41 29.82
C THR A 354 4.82 10.39 28.69
N ALA A 355 5.93 10.04 28.05
CA ALA A 355 5.95 8.98 27.01
C ALA A 355 5.33 7.66 27.48
N ALA A 356 5.62 7.25 28.72
CA ALA A 356 5.10 6.02 29.30
C ALA A 356 3.58 6.09 29.51
N GLU A 357 3.09 7.19 30.09
CA GLU A 357 1.66 7.42 30.31
C GLU A 357 0.88 7.49 28.99
N LEU A 358 1.42 8.16 28.00
CA LEU A 358 0.81 8.28 26.67
C LEU A 358 0.72 6.91 25.98
N GLN A 359 1.80 6.12 26.00
CA GLN A 359 1.80 4.78 25.43
C GLN A 359 0.87 3.82 26.18
N GLU A 360 0.84 3.91 27.51
CA GLU A 360 -0.06 3.12 28.34
C GLU A 360 -1.53 3.48 28.07
N TYR A 361 -1.83 4.79 27.98
CA TYR A 361 -3.18 5.25 27.64
C TYR A 361 -3.63 4.71 26.28
N ILE A 362 -2.78 4.78 25.26
CA ILE A 362 -3.09 4.24 23.91
C ILE A 362 -3.38 2.76 24.01
N ARG A 363 -2.52 1.96 24.68
CA ARG A 363 -2.71 0.50 24.83
C ARG A 363 -3.97 0.14 25.62
N ALA A 364 -4.27 0.88 26.68
CA ALA A 364 -5.42 0.60 27.54
C ALA A 364 -6.76 0.98 26.89
N ASN A 365 -6.76 1.96 25.99
CA ASN A 365 -7.97 2.52 25.40
C ASN A 365 -8.14 2.21 23.91
N GLU A 366 -7.16 1.53 23.29
CA GLU A 366 -7.32 1.11 21.90
C GLU A 366 -8.43 0.05 21.78
N GLN A 367 -9.33 0.29 20.85
CA GLN A 367 -10.46 -0.58 20.57
C GLN A 367 -10.46 -0.97 19.10
N ASP A 368 -10.93 -2.17 18.82
CA ASP A 368 -11.28 -2.55 17.46
C ASP A 368 -12.36 -1.61 16.88
N PHE A 369 -12.28 -1.34 15.58
CA PHE A 369 -13.22 -0.42 14.93
C PHE A 369 -14.68 -0.82 15.08
N LEU A 370 -14.96 -2.13 15.13
CA LEU A 370 -16.33 -2.63 15.25
C LEU A 370 -16.90 -2.36 16.65
N ALA A 371 -16.11 -2.65 17.69
CA ALA A 371 -16.47 -2.37 19.08
C ALA A 371 -16.63 -0.85 19.30
N PHE A 372 -15.74 -0.05 18.72
CA PHE A 372 -15.81 1.41 18.75
C PHE A 372 -17.09 1.93 18.10
N LYS A 373 -17.39 1.48 16.87
CA LYS A 373 -18.58 1.88 16.10
C LYS A 373 -19.86 1.47 16.80
N ALA A 374 -19.89 0.26 17.35
CA ALA A 374 -21.01 -0.24 18.13
C ALA A 374 -21.29 0.61 19.37
N ARG A 375 -20.25 0.90 20.17
CA ARG A 375 -20.38 1.70 21.39
C ARG A 375 -20.92 3.11 21.10
N LEU A 376 -20.38 3.75 20.06
CA LEU A 376 -20.74 5.11 19.68
C LEU A 376 -22.21 5.21 19.26
N LEU A 377 -22.64 4.32 18.37
CA LEU A 377 -23.93 4.40 17.73
C LEU A 377 -25.05 3.73 18.54
N LEU A 378 -24.72 2.80 19.48
CA LEU A 378 -25.69 2.23 20.41
C LEU A 378 -26.18 3.28 21.43
N GLN A 379 -25.32 4.23 21.84
CA GLN A 379 -25.75 5.34 22.70
C GLN A 379 -26.79 6.24 22.03
N ASP A 380 -26.65 6.46 20.72
CA ASP A 380 -27.59 7.28 19.92
C ASP A 380 -28.89 6.52 19.57
N ALA A 381 -28.87 5.18 19.67
CA ALA A 381 -29.98 4.31 19.29
C ALA A 381 -30.84 3.84 20.48
N GLU A 382 -30.62 4.38 21.71
CA GLU A 382 -31.30 3.93 22.92
C GLU A 382 -32.82 3.72 22.72
N GLY A 383 -33.24 2.44 22.67
CA GLY A 383 -34.63 2.04 22.61
C GLY A 383 -35.35 2.18 21.25
N ASP A 384 -34.69 2.71 20.21
CA ASP A 384 -35.28 2.88 18.88
C ASP A 384 -34.88 1.75 17.91
N PRO A 385 -35.80 0.83 17.55
CA PRO A 385 -35.51 -0.28 16.64
C PRO A 385 -35.06 0.17 15.24
N ILE A 386 -35.55 1.33 14.75
CA ILE A 386 -35.20 1.86 13.43
C ILE A 386 -33.74 2.31 13.43
N LYS A 387 -33.32 3.03 14.45
CA LYS A 387 -31.93 3.46 14.62
C LYS A 387 -30.99 2.25 14.81
N LYS A 388 -31.42 1.24 15.59
CA LYS A 388 -30.65 0.00 15.74
C LYS A 388 -30.47 -0.72 14.40
N ALA A 389 -31.51 -0.80 13.56
CA ALA A 389 -31.42 -1.39 12.22
C ALA A 389 -30.48 -0.61 11.30
N ALA A 390 -30.52 0.74 11.34
CA ALA A 390 -29.60 1.59 10.58
C ALA A 390 -28.14 1.37 11.01
N LEU A 391 -27.88 1.29 12.31
CA LEU A 391 -26.55 0.98 12.87
C LEU A 391 -26.02 -0.36 12.37
N ILE A 392 -26.85 -1.40 12.40
CA ILE A 392 -26.46 -2.72 11.88
C ILE A 392 -26.11 -2.63 10.40
N GLY A 393 -26.88 -1.87 9.62
CA GLY A 393 -26.62 -1.60 8.21
C GLY A 393 -25.25 -0.94 7.99
N ASP A 394 -24.87 0.00 8.85
CA ASP A 394 -23.55 0.67 8.81
C ASP A 394 -22.41 -0.26 9.20
N MET A 395 -22.59 -1.14 10.19
CA MET A 395 -21.61 -2.15 10.57
C MET A 395 -21.40 -3.17 9.44
N VAL A 396 -22.50 -3.66 8.86
CA VAL A 396 -22.49 -4.55 7.68
C VAL A 396 -21.74 -3.88 6.52
N GLN A 397 -21.96 -2.58 6.30
CA GLN A 397 -21.24 -1.82 5.25
C GLN A 397 -19.73 -1.82 5.48
N SER A 398 -19.26 -1.57 6.71
CA SER A 398 -17.83 -1.59 7.04
C SER A 398 -17.23 -3.00 6.91
N ILE A 399 -17.91 -4.02 7.43
CA ILE A 399 -17.46 -5.42 7.32
C ILE A 399 -17.38 -5.86 5.85
N ALA A 400 -18.30 -5.41 5.01
CA ALA A 400 -18.29 -5.71 3.58
C ALA A 400 -17.07 -5.14 2.83
N GLN A 401 -16.42 -4.08 3.35
CA GLN A 401 -15.19 -3.52 2.75
C GLN A 401 -13.97 -4.43 2.96
N ILE A 402 -13.96 -5.29 3.98
CA ILE A 402 -12.81 -6.15 4.32
C ILE A 402 -12.55 -7.14 3.18
N PRO A 403 -11.35 -7.12 2.53
CA PRO A 403 -11.06 -8.01 1.41
C PRO A 403 -10.90 -9.47 1.84
N ASP A 404 -10.22 -9.71 2.98
CA ASP A 404 -9.93 -11.05 3.47
C ASP A 404 -11.18 -11.77 3.98
N PRO A 405 -11.53 -12.97 3.44
CA PRO A 405 -12.74 -13.67 3.81
C PRO A 405 -12.72 -14.25 5.23
N ILE A 406 -11.54 -14.61 5.75
CA ILE A 406 -11.40 -15.16 7.10
C ILE A 406 -11.61 -14.05 8.13
N GLN A 407 -10.90 -12.93 7.93
CA GLN A 407 -11.05 -11.75 8.78
C GLN A 407 -12.51 -11.26 8.78
N ARG A 408 -13.14 -11.19 7.61
CA ARG A 408 -14.55 -10.81 7.46
C ARG A 408 -15.49 -11.74 8.25
N SER A 409 -15.26 -13.06 8.19
CA SER A 409 -16.06 -14.04 8.97
C SER A 409 -15.93 -13.83 10.47
N VAL A 410 -14.73 -13.52 10.97
CA VAL A 410 -14.51 -13.19 12.38
C VAL A 410 -15.29 -11.94 12.79
N TYR A 411 -15.26 -10.89 11.96
CA TYR A 411 -16.00 -9.65 12.23
C TYR A 411 -17.53 -9.82 12.13
N ILE A 412 -18.02 -10.70 11.26
CA ILE A 412 -19.46 -11.04 11.21
C ILE A 412 -19.90 -11.68 12.54
N LYS A 413 -19.14 -12.66 13.05
CA LYS A 413 -19.43 -13.30 14.33
C LYS A 413 -19.43 -12.31 15.50
N GLU A 414 -18.44 -11.45 15.54
CA GLU A 414 -18.34 -10.43 16.59
C GLU A 414 -19.48 -9.42 16.50
N CYS A 415 -19.87 -8.99 15.27
CA CYS A 415 -21.04 -8.14 15.05
C CYS A 415 -22.33 -8.82 15.51
N ALA A 416 -22.53 -10.10 15.20
CA ALA A 416 -23.67 -10.90 15.64
C ALA A 416 -23.77 -10.91 17.18
N ARG A 417 -22.64 -11.12 17.85
CA ARG A 417 -22.56 -11.13 19.32
C ARG A 417 -22.88 -9.76 19.94
N ILE A 418 -22.33 -8.66 19.38
CA ILE A 418 -22.52 -7.31 19.94
C ILE A 418 -23.96 -6.82 19.73
N MET A 419 -24.56 -7.11 18.58
CA MET A 419 -25.88 -6.61 18.20
C MET A 419 -27.02 -7.53 18.60
N ASP A 420 -26.71 -8.73 19.10
CA ASP A 420 -27.70 -9.78 19.44
C ASP A 420 -28.59 -10.13 18.24
N ILE A 421 -27.94 -10.53 17.11
CA ILE A 421 -28.58 -10.89 15.86
C ILE A 421 -28.05 -12.22 15.37
N ASP A 422 -28.90 -12.98 14.64
CA ASP A 422 -28.51 -14.23 14.01
C ASP A 422 -27.37 -14.01 12.98
N GLU A 423 -26.29 -14.79 13.10
CA GLU A 423 -25.09 -14.72 12.26
C GLU A 423 -25.44 -14.90 10.76
N ASN A 424 -26.42 -15.77 10.44
CA ASN A 424 -26.80 -16.05 9.06
C ASN A 424 -27.45 -14.83 8.36
N ILE A 425 -28.17 -14.00 9.12
CA ILE A 425 -28.74 -12.76 8.61
C ILE A 425 -27.59 -11.81 8.23
N LEU A 426 -26.60 -11.65 9.10
CA LEU A 426 -25.44 -10.78 8.83
C LEU A 426 -24.60 -11.29 7.68
N ILE A 427 -24.36 -12.61 7.58
CA ILE A 427 -23.67 -13.23 6.44
C ILE A 427 -24.37 -12.85 5.13
N SER A 428 -25.70 -13.00 5.09
CA SER A 428 -26.52 -12.70 3.90
C SER A 428 -26.47 -11.23 3.53
N GLU A 429 -26.54 -10.33 4.51
CA GLU A 429 -26.51 -8.88 4.30
C GLU A 429 -25.12 -8.38 3.86
N VAL A 430 -24.04 -8.91 4.47
CA VAL A 430 -22.66 -8.61 4.05
C VAL A 430 -22.43 -9.09 2.61
N ALA A 431 -22.90 -10.30 2.27
CA ALA A 431 -22.83 -10.81 0.90
C ALA A 431 -23.59 -9.89 -0.09
N ARG A 432 -24.84 -9.48 0.26
CA ARG A 432 -25.65 -8.57 -0.55
C ARG A 432 -24.97 -7.21 -0.77
N LYS A 433 -24.36 -6.64 0.28
CA LYS A 433 -23.63 -5.36 0.19
C LYS A 433 -22.39 -5.47 -0.68
N ARG A 434 -21.63 -6.55 -0.58
CA ARG A 434 -20.48 -6.80 -1.45
C ARG A 434 -20.88 -6.91 -2.92
N MET A 435 -21.96 -7.64 -3.22
CA MET A 435 -22.50 -7.74 -4.58
C MET A 435 -22.85 -6.38 -5.16
N SER A 436 -23.39 -5.46 -4.35
CA SER A 436 -23.76 -4.12 -4.81
C SER A 436 -22.54 -3.19 -4.97
N THR A 437 -21.44 -3.44 -4.26
CA THR A 437 -20.29 -2.52 -4.19
C THR A 437 -19.11 -2.98 -5.05
N THR A 438 -18.87 -4.30 -5.18
CA THR A 438 -17.70 -4.86 -5.85
C THR A 438 -18.04 -5.73 -7.06
N GLY A 439 -19.30 -6.08 -7.28
CA GLY A 439 -19.71 -7.08 -8.26
C GLY A 439 -19.24 -8.50 -7.90
N ASP A 440 -18.71 -8.70 -6.70
CA ASP A 440 -18.03 -9.92 -6.27
C ASP A 440 -19.04 -10.97 -5.77
N ARG A 441 -19.18 -12.07 -6.53
CA ARG A 441 -20.17 -13.13 -6.30
C ARG A 441 -19.63 -14.34 -5.49
N GLU A 442 -18.37 -14.35 -5.12
CA GLU A 442 -17.77 -15.46 -4.34
C GLU A 442 -18.46 -15.69 -2.99
N THR A 443 -19.01 -14.63 -2.41
CA THR A 443 -19.66 -14.69 -1.10
C THR A 443 -21.02 -15.41 -1.13
N ASP A 444 -21.76 -15.37 -2.25
CA ASP A 444 -23.07 -16.02 -2.36
C ASP A 444 -22.94 -17.56 -2.43
N GLU A 445 -21.88 -18.05 -3.04
CA GLU A 445 -21.62 -19.50 -3.12
C GLU A 445 -21.13 -20.07 -1.78
N PHE A 446 -20.35 -19.29 -1.00
CA PHE A 446 -19.94 -19.66 0.35
C PHE A 446 -21.14 -19.72 1.32
N VAL A 447 -22.04 -18.73 1.23
CA VAL A 447 -23.28 -18.67 2.04
C VAL A 447 -24.24 -19.79 1.67
N ARG A 448 -24.44 -20.04 0.37
CA ARG A 448 -25.29 -21.16 -0.12
C ARG A 448 -24.72 -22.52 0.28
N ARG A 449 -23.40 -22.69 0.31
CA ARG A 449 -22.75 -23.92 0.76
C ARG A 449 -22.89 -24.16 2.25
N GLN A 450 -22.70 -23.14 3.11
CA GLN A 450 -22.93 -23.29 4.55
C GLN A 450 -24.39 -23.61 4.88
N THR A 451 -25.34 -23.00 4.17
CA THR A 451 -26.79 -23.27 4.36
C THR A 451 -27.20 -24.65 3.81
N ALA A 452 -26.58 -25.09 2.71
CA ALA A 452 -26.78 -26.41 2.12
C ALA A 452 -26.12 -27.52 2.95
N GLN A 453 -24.91 -27.28 3.51
CA GLN A 453 -24.22 -28.23 4.39
C GLN A 453 -25.01 -28.48 5.68
N ARG A 454 -25.57 -27.45 6.31
CA ARG A 454 -26.44 -27.63 7.51
C ARG A 454 -27.75 -28.35 7.22
N ARG A 455 -28.28 -28.29 5.97
CA ARG A 455 -29.44 -29.10 5.53
C ARG A 455 -29.05 -30.54 5.18
N ALA A 456 -27.79 -30.83 4.89
CA ALA A 456 -27.27 -32.15 4.52
C ALA A 456 -26.79 -32.98 5.74
N GLU A 457 -26.54 -32.36 6.90
CA GLU A 457 -26.11 -33.04 8.15
C GLU A 457 -27.17 -33.96 8.78
N VAL A 458 -28.30 -34.18 8.10
CA VAL A 458 -29.36 -35.12 8.53
C VAL A 458 -29.34 -36.44 7.70
N ARG A 459 -28.32 -36.74 6.91
CA ARG A 459 -28.21 -38.06 6.26
C ARG A 459 -26.76 -38.57 6.29
N GLU A 460 -26.68 -39.86 6.70
CA GLU A 460 -25.45 -40.64 6.94
C GLU A 460 -24.49 -40.72 5.73
N PRO A 461 -23.18 -41.06 5.95
CA PRO A 461 -22.11 -40.83 5.01
C PRO A 461 -21.90 -41.99 4.03
N GLU A 462 -21.88 -41.73 2.76
CA GLU A 462 -21.18 -42.54 1.75
C GLU A 462 -19.91 -41.85 1.25
N VAL A 463 -18.84 -42.64 1.21
CA VAL A 463 -17.47 -42.24 0.95
C VAL A 463 -17.28 -41.82 -0.51
N GLU A 464 -16.93 -40.57 -0.78
CA GLU A 464 -16.34 -40.14 -2.04
C GLU A 464 -15.08 -39.29 -1.83
N PHE A 465 -13.94 -39.93 -2.01
CA PHE A 465 -12.60 -39.39 -1.78
C PHE A 465 -12.00 -38.57 -2.94
N VAL A 466 -12.73 -38.22 -3.99
CA VAL A 466 -12.16 -37.68 -5.24
C VAL A 466 -12.69 -36.30 -5.69
N LYS A 467 -13.47 -35.57 -4.89
CA LYS A 467 -14.08 -34.29 -5.36
C LYS A 467 -13.65 -33.00 -4.63
N GLN A 468 -12.61 -33.03 -3.80
CA GLN A 468 -12.29 -31.88 -2.93
C GLN A 468 -11.34 -30.81 -3.52
N VAL A 469 -10.86 -30.92 -4.77
CA VAL A 469 -9.85 -29.97 -5.32
C VAL A 469 -10.42 -29.00 -6.37
N GLN A 470 -11.69 -29.07 -6.76
CA GLN A 470 -12.13 -28.37 -7.99
C GLN A 470 -13.21 -27.28 -7.86
N ALA A 471 -13.60 -26.85 -6.69
CA ALA A 471 -14.79 -26.00 -6.58
C ALA A 471 -14.60 -24.66 -5.84
N GLY A 472 -13.46 -23.97 -5.98
CA GLY A 472 -13.26 -22.69 -5.28
C GLY A 472 -12.02 -21.86 -5.63
N SER A 473 -11.36 -22.14 -6.77
CA SER A 473 -10.25 -21.24 -7.16
C SER A 473 -10.78 -19.91 -7.69
N SER A 474 -10.31 -18.80 -7.11
CA SER A 474 -10.51 -17.46 -7.63
C SER A 474 -9.84 -17.34 -9.01
N VAL A 475 -10.28 -16.41 -9.85
CA VAL A 475 -9.60 -16.12 -11.13
C VAL A 475 -8.12 -15.85 -10.89
N GLU A 476 -7.79 -15.10 -9.84
CA GLU A 476 -6.42 -14.79 -9.43
C GLU A 476 -5.58 -16.03 -9.11
N ALA A 477 -6.15 -17.03 -8.43
CA ALA A 477 -5.44 -18.28 -8.15
C ALA A 477 -5.11 -19.07 -9.43
N LEU A 478 -6.01 -19.04 -10.42
CA LEU A 478 -5.80 -19.67 -11.73
C LEU A 478 -4.78 -18.88 -12.57
N GLU A 479 -4.81 -17.56 -12.54
CA GLU A 479 -3.79 -16.71 -13.15
C GLU A 479 -2.41 -17.00 -12.55
N ARG A 480 -2.32 -17.12 -11.22
CA ARG A 480 -1.08 -17.47 -10.52
C ARG A 480 -0.56 -18.84 -10.95
N GLU A 481 -1.45 -19.81 -11.15
CA GLU A 481 -1.09 -21.15 -11.62
C GLU A 481 -0.56 -21.11 -13.05
N LEU A 482 -1.18 -20.37 -13.96
CA LEU A 482 -0.70 -20.16 -15.32
C LEU A 482 0.66 -19.44 -15.36
N VAL A 483 0.86 -18.43 -14.51
CA VAL A 483 2.17 -17.77 -14.34
C VAL A 483 3.21 -18.76 -13.82
N LYS A 484 2.86 -19.65 -12.88
CA LYS A 484 3.76 -20.70 -12.39
C LYS A 484 4.21 -21.62 -13.53
N TYR A 485 3.28 -22.06 -14.38
CA TYR A 485 3.61 -22.89 -15.55
C TYR A 485 4.53 -22.14 -16.52
N LEU A 486 4.27 -20.88 -16.81
CA LEU A 486 5.14 -20.07 -17.68
C LEU A 486 6.55 -19.94 -17.11
N LEU A 487 6.68 -19.50 -15.86
CA LEU A 487 7.98 -19.21 -15.25
C LEU A 487 8.85 -20.45 -15.03
N LYS A 488 8.25 -21.61 -14.74
CA LYS A 488 8.98 -22.86 -14.45
C LYS A 488 9.14 -23.77 -15.65
N TYR A 489 8.14 -23.84 -16.51
CA TYR A 489 8.03 -24.87 -17.54
C TYR A 489 7.72 -24.32 -18.92
N GLY A 490 7.75 -23.01 -19.13
CA GLY A 490 7.31 -22.38 -20.38
C GLY A 490 8.01 -22.90 -21.64
N HIS A 491 9.27 -23.31 -21.54
CA HIS A 491 10.07 -23.91 -22.63
C HIS A 491 9.86 -25.42 -22.79
N CYS A 492 9.26 -26.10 -21.80
CA CYS A 492 9.07 -27.53 -21.84
C CYS A 492 8.02 -27.91 -22.90
N SER A 493 8.35 -28.91 -23.72
CA SER A 493 7.45 -29.43 -24.77
C SER A 493 6.66 -30.63 -24.29
N PHE A 494 5.41 -30.72 -24.71
CA PHE A 494 4.53 -31.87 -24.50
C PHE A 494 3.57 -32.03 -25.66
N ASP A 495 2.95 -33.22 -25.78
CA ASP A 495 1.97 -33.49 -26.83
C ASP A 495 0.61 -32.87 -26.44
N PHE A 496 0.16 -31.91 -27.23
CA PHE A 496 -1.11 -31.20 -27.04
C PHE A 496 -2.12 -31.64 -28.11
N LYS A 497 -3.36 -31.90 -27.72
CA LYS A 497 -4.43 -32.32 -28.61
C LYS A 497 -5.15 -31.11 -29.20
N GLU A 498 -4.88 -30.77 -30.44
CA GLU A 498 -5.59 -29.75 -31.20
C GLU A 498 -6.63 -30.41 -32.12
N GLY A 499 -7.91 -30.34 -31.75
CA GLY A 499 -8.98 -31.03 -32.46
C GLY A 499 -8.83 -32.55 -32.48
N ARG A 500 -8.47 -33.13 -33.65
CA ARG A 500 -8.24 -34.58 -33.85
C ARG A 500 -6.76 -34.95 -33.97
N THR A 501 -5.86 -33.96 -33.95
CA THR A 501 -4.43 -34.16 -34.19
C THR A 501 -3.66 -33.93 -32.88
N MET A 502 -2.60 -34.71 -32.66
CA MET A 502 -1.63 -34.46 -31.59
C MET A 502 -0.50 -33.63 -32.18
N VAL A 503 -0.20 -32.50 -31.54
CA VAL A 503 0.85 -31.56 -31.94
C VAL A 503 1.80 -31.36 -30.79
N ALA A 504 3.09 -31.45 -31.02
CA ALA A 504 4.10 -31.16 -30.03
C ALA A 504 4.20 -29.63 -29.89
N CYS A 505 3.80 -29.08 -28.74
CA CYS A 505 3.86 -27.68 -28.41
C CYS A 505 4.59 -27.46 -27.09
N ASN A 506 5.19 -26.30 -26.91
CA ASN A 506 5.69 -25.95 -25.58
C ASN A 506 4.59 -25.29 -24.72
N VAL A 507 4.81 -25.26 -23.39
CA VAL A 507 3.85 -24.70 -22.42
C VAL A 507 3.48 -23.26 -22.76
N ALA A 508 4.46 -22.43 -23.13
CA ALA A 508 4.22 -21.02 -23.46
C ALA A 508 3.37 -20.86 -24.72
N GLU A 509 3.63 -21.69 -25.76
CA GLU A 509 2.81 -21.69 -26.98
C GLU A 509 1.35 -22.00 -26.69
N VAL A 510 1.09 -23.08 -25.94
CA VAL A 510 -0.28 -23.45 -25.59
C VAL A 510 -0.99 -22.35 -24.80
N ILE A 511 -0.33 -21.79 -23.77
CA ILE A 511 -0.94 -20.73 -22.97
C ILE A 511 -1.22 -19.49 -23.82
N PHE A 512 -0.27 -19.03 -24.65
CA PHE A 512 -0.47 -17.86 -25.50
C PHE A 512 -1.51 -18.07 -26.58
N MET A 513 -1.46 -19.22 -27.28
CA MET A 513 -2.43 -19.57 -28.31
C MET A 513 -3.86 -19.56 -27.74
N GLU A 514 -4.03 -20.16 -26.57
CA GLU A 514 -5.33 -20.26 -25.91
C GLU A 514 -5.85 -18.93 -25.37
N LEU A 515 -4.97 -18.07 -24.85
CA LEU A 515 -5.36 -16.73 -24.40
C LEU A 515 -5.67 -15.80 -25.58
N ASP A 516 -4.86 -15.85 -26.64
CA ASP A 516 -5.02 -15.00 -27.83
C ASP A 516 -6.25 -15.37 -28.64
N SER A 517 -6.64 -16.66 -28.70
CA SER A 517 -7.83 -17.13 -29.42
C SER A 517 -9.12 -16.48 -28.90
N ASP A 518 -9.16 -16.17 -27.61
CA ASP A 518 -10.34 -15.59 -26.95
C ASP A 518 -10.13 -14.11 -26.53
N GLY A 519 -8.99 -13.51 -26.88
CA GLY A 519 -8.64 -12.14 -26.56
C GLY A 519 -8.56 -11.89 -25.05
N LEU A 520 -8.08 -12.86 -24.26
CA LEU A 520 -8.01 -12.82 -22.81
C LEU A 520 -6.67 -12.25 -22.32
N SER A 521 -6.72 -11.45 -21.26
CA SER A 521 -5.58 -10.96 -20.45
C SER A 521 -5.84 -11.22 -18.99
N PHE A 522 -4.79 -11.20 -18.16
CA PHE A 522 -4.96 -11.41 -16.73
C PHE A 522 -5.59 -10.20 -16.05
N SER A 523 -6.46 -10.47 -15.10
CA SER A 523 -7.14 -9.44 -14.32
C SER A 523 -6.27 -8.84 -13.23
N ASN A 524 -5.31 -9.63 -12.68
CA ASN A 524 -4.34 -9.15 -11.72
C ASN A 524 -3.22 -8.38 -12.45
N PRO A 525 -3.00 -7.07 -12.16
CA PRO A 525 -2.02 -6.25 -12.87
C PRO A 525 -0.58 -6.75 -12.76
N LEU A 526 -0.21 -7.47 -11.68
CA LEU A 526 1.14 -8.01 -11.50
C LEU A 526 1.34 -9.25 -12.38
N TYR A 527 0.35 -10.14 -12.44
CA TYR A 527 0.42 -11.32 -13.30
C TYR A 527 0.36 -10.93 -14.78
N ASP A 528 -0.41 -9.90 -15.13
CA ASP A 528 -0.47 -9.37 -16.50
C ASP A 528 0.89 -8.76 -16.93
N LYS A 529 1.57 -8.03 -16.04
CA LYS A 529 2.94 -7.54 -16.30
C LYS A 529 3.93 -8.70 -16.52
N ILE A 530 3.83 -9.77 -15.72
CA ILE A 530 4.69 -10.96 -15.89
C ILE A 530 4.38 -11.62 -17.23
N LEU A 531 3.11 -11.79 -17.60
CA LEU A 531 2.67 -12.35 -18.88
C LEU A 531 3.20 -11.53 -20.06
N ALA A 532 3.07 -10.20 -20.00
CA ALA A 532 3.54 -9.29 -21.03
C ALA A 532 5.08 -9.34 -21.18
N THR A 533 5.81 -9.32 -20.06
CA THR A 533 7.28 -9.44 -20.04
C THR A 533 7.72 -10.79 -20.61
N TYR A 534 7.05 -11.88 -20.21
CA TYR A 534 7.36 -13.23 -20.75
C TYR A 534 7.14 -13.27 -22.25
N ARG A 535 6.02 -12.74 -22.75
CA ARG A 535 5.67 -12.71 -24.18
C ARG A 535 6.67 -11.89 -24.98
N GLU A 536 7.14 -10.76 -24.47
CA GLU A 536 8.16 -9.92 -25.12
C GLU A 536 9.48 -10.68 -25.25
N GLN A 537 9.98 -11.27 -24.18
CA GLN A 537 11.25 -12.00 -24.18
C GLN A 537 11.17 -13.27 -25.03
N TRP A 538 10.05 -13.99 -24.97
CA TRP A 538 9.82 -15.18 -25.78
C TRP A 538 9.81 -14.90 -27.29
N LYS A 539 9.26 -13.73 -27.71
CA LYS A 539 9.32 -13.29 -29.10
C LYS A 539 10.75 -12.93 -29.53
N LEU A 540 11.54 -12.34 -28.64
CA LEU A 540 12.92 -11.93 -28.93
C LEU A 540 13.87 -13.13 -28.99
N LEU A 541 13.70 -14.12 -28.13
CA LEU A 541 14.57 -15.30 -28.04
C LEU A 541 14.20 -16.39 -29.05
N GLY A 542 12.99 -16.35 -29.61
CA GLY A 542 12.44 -17.36 -30.52
C GLY A 542 11.52 -18.36 -29.81
N THR A 543 10.57 -18.91 -30.59
CA THR A 543 9.61 -19.90 -30.09
C THR A 543 10.35 -21.18 -29.64
N GLY A 544 10.09 -21.63 -28.42
CA GLY A 544 10.73 -22.80 -27.82
C GLY A 544 11.99 -22.52 -27.00
N ALA A 545 12.51 -21.28 -26.98
CA ALA A 545 13.62 -20.91 -26.11
C ALA A 545 13.17 -20.75 -24.66
N GLU A 546 14.03 -21.13 -23.72
CA GLU A 546 13.84 -20.85 -22.31
C GLU A 546 13.94 -19.33 -22.09
N VAL A 547 12.91 -18.74 -21.48
CA VAL A 547 12.97 -17.34 -21.00
C VAL A 547 13.63 -17.34 -19.64
N PRO A 548 14.86 -16.80 -19.50
CA PRO A 548 15.60 -16.85 -18.25
C PRO A 548 14.87 -16.16 -17.11
N ALA A 549 14.88 -16.79 -15.94
CA ALA A 549 14.19 -16.27 -14.74
C ALA A 549 14.69 -14.87 -14.31
N HIS A 550 15.92 -14.47 -14.69
CA HIS A 550 16.48 -13.18 -14.31
C HIS A 550 15.68 -11.98 -14.85
N PHE A 551 14.94 -12.12 -15.96
CA PHE A 551 14.06 -11.05 -16.46
C PHE A 551 12.95 -10.69 -15.48
N PHE A 552 12.50 -11.66 -14.68
CA PHE A 552 11.45 -11.49 -13.66
C PHE A 552 12.04 -11.20 -12.28
N LEU A 553 13.14 -11.88 -11.94
CA LEU A 553 13.84 -11.69 -10.66
C LEU A 553 14.55 -10.34 -10.57
N ASN A 554 14.95 -9.76 -11.70
CA ASN A 554 15.59 -8.45 -11.80
C ASN A 554 14.65 -7.37 -12.34
N HIS A 555 13.34 -7.61 -12.26
CA HIS A 555 12.35 -6.64 -12.75
C HIS A 555 12.42 -5.32 -11.95
N PRO A 556 12.33 -4.14 -12.62
CA PRO A 556 12.40 -2.84 -11.96
C PRO A 556 11.28 -2.58 -10.93
N ASP A 557 10.13 -3.23 -11.13
CA ASP A 557 9.01 -3.20 -10.20
C ASP A 557 9.25 -4.24 -9.09
N PRO A 558 9.46 -3.82 -7.82
CA PRO A 558 9.75 -4.74 -6.72
C PRO A 558 8.62 -5.72 -6.41
N GLU A 559 7.36 -5.35 -6.71
CA GLU A 559 6.20 -6.22 -6.49
C GLU A 559 6.21 -7.38 -7.49
N VAL A 560 6.54 -7.11 -8.76
CA VAL A 560 6.73 -8.15 -9.79
C VAL A 560 7.89 -9.09 -9.41
N CYS A 561 9.01 -8.54 -8.95
CA CYS A 561 10.15 -9.33 -8.46
C CYS A 561 9.74 -10.23 -7.29
N ASN A 562 9.07 -9.68 -6.27
CA ASN A 562 8.65 -10.43 -5.08
C ASN A 562 7.68 -11.57 -5.43
N VAL A 563 6.68 -11.30 -6.27
CA VAL A 563 5.73 -12.33 -6.76
C VAL A 563 6.45 -13.42 -7.54
N SER A 564 7.39 -13.06 -8.40
CA SER A 564 8.17 -14.03 -9.19
C SER A 564 9.07 -14.89 -8.31
N VAL A 565 9.71 -14.30 -7.29
CA VAL A 565 10.49 -15.04 -6.26
C VAL A 565 9.57 -16.01 -5.52
N ASP A 566 8.39 -15.57 -5.10
CA ASP A 566 7.43 -16.41 -4.38
C ASP A 566 7.02 -17.65 -5.20
N ILE A 567 6.70 -17.45 -6.47
CA ILE A 567 6.32 -18.53 -7.38
C ILE A 567 7.50 -19.49 -7.64
N LEU A 568 8.70 -18.96 -7.90
CA LEU A 568 9.87 -19.77 -8.23
C LEU A 568 10.47 -20.52 -7.03
N THR A 569 10.19 -20.08 -5.80
CA THR A 569 10.67 -20.71 -4.56
C THR A 569 9.59 -21.53 -3.84
N SER A 570 8.36 -21.56 -4.33
CA SER A 570 7.22 -22.22 -3.68
C SER A 570 7.45 -23.70 -3.38
N ASP A 571 8.20 -24.40 -4.23
CA ASP A 571 8.42 -25.85 -4.11
C ASP A 571 9.65 -26.21 -3.27
N ASP A 572 10.51 -25.23 -2.91
CA ASP A 572 11.75 -25.47 -2.15
C ASP A 572 11.50 -26.05 -0.75
N ASN A 573 10.26 -25.95 -0.24
CA ASN A 573 9.84 -26.49 1.06
C ASN A 573 9.23 -27.90 0.98
N TYR A 574 8.93 -28.41 -0.23
CA TYR A 574 8.32 -29.72 -0.44
C TYR A 574 9.36 -30.76 -0.85
N VAL A 575 10.28 -31.07 0.03
CA VAL A 575 11.20 -32.21 -0.15
C VAL A 575 10.53 -33.46 0.43
N PRO A 576 10.26 -34.51 -0.35
CA PRO A 576 9.72 -35.76 0.17
C PRO A 576 10.61 -36.28 1.31
N SER A 577 10.00 -36.64 2.44
CA SER A 577 10.75 -37.15 3.58
C SER A 577 11.48 -38.45 3.21
N GLU A 578 12.60 -38.79 3.89
CA GLU A 578 13.31 -40.05 3.68
C GLU A 578 12.40 -41.28 3.79
N LEU A 579 11.31 -41.19 4.56
CA LEU A 579 10.31 -42.23 4.71
C LEU A 579 9.58 -42.56 3.41
N TRP A 580 9.30 -41.54 2.60
CA TRP A 580 8.64 -41.69 1.30
C TRP A 580 9.59 -42.33 0.27
N ARG A 581 10.88 -41.94 0.27
CA ARG A 581 11.92 -42.58 -0.55
C ARG A 581 12.12 -44.04 -0.19
N ARG A 582 12.12 -44.38 1.12
CA ARG A 582 12.25 -45.75 1.59
C ARG A 582 11.05 -46.66 1.23
N LYS A 583 9.86 -46.06 1.04
CA LYS A 583 8.63 -46.78 0.68
C LYS A 583 8.36 -46.77 -0.82
N GLU A 584 9.30 -46.28 -1.64
CA GLU A 584 9.17 -46.19 -3.11
C GLU A 584 7.86 -45.53 -3.55
N ILE A 585 7.33 -44.60 -2.80
CA ILE A 585 6.12 -43.85 -3.16
C ILE A 585 6.51 -42.84 -4.23
N HIS A 586 6.08 -43.07 -5.46
CA HIS A 586 6.23 -42.13 -6.57
C HIS A 586 5.17 -41.03 -6.44
N ILE A 587 5.60 -39.78 -6.52
CA ILE A 587 4.72 -38.61 -6.61
C ILE A 587 5.00 -38.01 -7.97
N ASP A 588 3.97 -37.93 -8.81
CA ASP A 588 4.07 -37.25 -10.09
C ASP A 588 4.41 -35.78 -9.86
N THR A 589 5.48 -35.30 -10.49
CA THR A 589 5.89 -33.91 -10.44
C THR A 589 5.08 -33.07 -11.43
N ASP A 590 4.98 -31.76 -11.20
CA ASP A 590 4.34 -30.85 -12.17
C ASP A 590 4.92 -31.00 -13.57
N ALA A 591 6.25 -31.27 -13.69
CA ALA A 591 6.93 -31.49 -14.95
C ALA A 591 6.44 -32.75 -15.70
N GLU A 592 6.10 -33.82 -14.97
CA GLU A 592 5.57 -35.08 -15.54
C GLU A 592 4.09 -34.93 -15.93
N MET A 593 3.38 -34.01 -15.33
CA MET A 593 1.94 -33.81 -15.51
C MET A 593 1.59 -32.66 -16.48
N LEU A 594 2.57 -32.05 -17.19
CA LEU A 594 2.33 -30.87 -18.05
C LEU A 594 1.25 -31.12 -19.12
N ALA A 595 1.24 -32.30 -19.76
CA ALA A 595 0.27 -32.65 -20.79
C ALA A 595 -1.20 -32.64 -20.31
N VAL A 596 -1.42 -32.81 -19.01
CA VAL A 596 -2.74 -32.77 -18.37
C VAL A 596 -2.97 -31.47 -17.62
N GLY A 597 -1.97 -31.01 -16.90
CA GLY A 597 -2.05 -29.84 -16.00
C GLY A 597 -2.26 -28.53 -16.74
N VAL A 598 -1.48 -28.27 -17.80
CA VAL A 598 -1.53 -27.01 -18.55
C VAL A 598 -2.88 -26.81 -19.26
N PRO A 599 -3.38 -27.78 -20.08
CA PRO A 599 -4.69 -27.63 -20.71
C PRO A 599 -5.83 -27.50 -19.70
N LYS A 600 -5.75 -28.22 -18.57
CA LYS A 600 -6.73 -28.14 -17.49
C LYS A 600 -6.75 -26.77 -16.83
N ALA A 601 -5.58 -26.22 -16.51
CA ALA A 601 -5.46 -24.88 -15.89
C ALA A 601 -6.02 -23.79 -16.83
N VAL A 602 -5.67 -23.85 -18.12
CA VAL A 602 -6.20 -22.92 -19.14
C VAL A 602 -7.72 -23.03 -19.28
N THR A 603 -8.23 -24.25 -19.37
CA THR A 603 -9.69 -24.48 -19.50
C THR A 603 -10.44 -23.98 -18.27
N LEU A 604 -9.92 -24.21 -17.06
CA LEU A 604 -10.52 -23.72 -15.82
C LEU A 604 -10.49 -22.17 -15.76
N TYR A 605 -9.39 -21.57 -16.18
CA TYR A 605 -9.27 -20.12 -16.25
C TYR A 605 -10.30 -19.52 -17.21
N LYS A 606 -10.36 -20.00 -18.47
CA LYS A 606 -11.34 -19.57 -19.47
C LYS A 606 -12.78 -19.75 -18.98
N SER A 607 -13.10 -20.90 -18.41
CA SER A 607 -14.42 -21.17 -17.84
C SER A 607 -14.79 -20.16 -16.76
N LYS A 608 -13.84 -19.80 -15.90
CA LYS A 608 -14.07 -18.87 -14.81
C LYS A 608 -14.25 -17.43 -15.30
N VAL A 609 -13.48 -17.03 -16.31
CA VAL A 609 -13.61 -15.72 -16.96
C VAL A 609 -14.96 -15.61 -17.67
N ILE A 610 -15.38 -16.65 -18.42
CA ILE A 610 -16.69 -16.70 -19.10
C ILE A 610 -17.83 -16.66 -18.08
N GLU A 611 -17.74 -17.38 -16.97
CA GLU A 611 -18.70 -17.26 -15.87
C GLU A 611 -18.81 -15.81 -15.36
N GLY A 612 -17.69 -15.10 -15.29
CA GLY A 612 -17.64 -13.67 -14.94
C GLY A 612 -18.40 -12.82 -15.95
N TYR A 613 -18.14 -12.98 -17.24
CA TYR A 613 -18.85 -12.24 -18.31
C TYR A 613 -20.36 -12.54 -18.34
N ILE A 614 -20.74 -13.81 -18.27
CA ILE A 614 -22.17 -14.21 -18.23
C ILE A 614 -22.88 -13.49 -17.07
N LYS A 615 -22.26 -13.43 -15.94
CA LYS A 615 -22.79 -12.77 -14.75
C LYS A 615 -22.91 -11.25 -14.92
N GLU A 616 -21.93 -10.63 -15.56
CA GLU A 616 -21.96 -9.20 -15.88
C GLU A 616 -23.08 -8.85 -16.86
N TRP A 617 -23.24 -9.68 -17.91
CA TRP A 617 -24.31 -9.51 -18.89
C TRP A 617 -25.70 -9.72 -18.27
N GLN A 618 -25.86 -10.71 -17.39
CA GLN A 618 -27.12 -10.95 -16.66
C GLN A 618 -27.46 -9.76 -15.76
N ALA A 619 -26.46 -9.14 -15.10
CA ALA A 619 -26.66 -7.95 -14.29
C ALA A 619 -27.08 -6.73 -15.14
N LYS A 620 -26.45 -6.54 -16.31
CA LYS A 620 -26.82 -5.47 -17.27
C LYS A 620 -28.24 -5.68 -17.82
N LEU A 621 -28.62 -6.91 -18.12
CA LEU A 621 -29.97 -7.25 -18.60
C LEU A 621 -31.02 -6.97 -17.51
N ALA A 622 -30.74 -7.35 -16.25
CA ALA A 622 -31.66 -7.07 -15.15
C ALA A 622 -31.86 -5.57 -14.92
N LEU A 623 -30.80 -4.76 -15.06
CA LEU A 623 -30.88 -3.29 -14.99
C LEU A 623 -31.71 -2.70 -16.16
N SER A 624 -31.57 -3.22 -17.38
CA SER A 624 -32.34 -2.75 -18.53
C SER A 624 -33.85 -3.09 -18.43
N LEU A 625 -34.17 -4.22 -17.80
CA LEU A 625 -35.58 -4.62 -17.57
C LEU A 625 -36.27 -3.76 -16.50
N ILE A 626 -35.51 -3.22 -15.52
CA ILE A 626 -36.06 -2.28 -14.52
C ILE A 626 -36.46 -0.96 -15.18
N HIS A 627 -35.74 -0.47 -16.18
CA HIS A 627 -36.09 0.75 -16.93
C HIS A 627 -37.29 0.56 -17.89
N ILE A 628 -37.62 -0.68 -18.25
CA ILE A 628 -38.78 -0.97 -19.10
C ILE A 628 -40.07 -1.11 -18.27
N SER A 629 -39.98 -1.31 -16.97
CA SER A 629 -41.12 -1.55 -16.08
C SER A 629 -41.61 -0.32 -15.28
N GLU A 630 -41.04 0.89 -15.49
CA GLU A 630 -41.65 2.14 -15.00
C GLU A 630 -42.73 2.62 -15.98
N PRO A 631 -44.04 2.47 -15.66
CA PRO A 631 -45.07 3.09 -16.48
C PRO A 631 -45.05 4.60 -16.26
N THR A 632 -44.95 5.32 -17.36
CA THR A 632 -45.20 6.76 -17.49
C THR A 632 -46.44 7.16 -16.69
N ARG A 633 -46.28 7.66 -15.47
CA ARG A 633 -47.26 8.48 -14.76
C ARG A 633 -46.86 9.95 -14.91
N GLN A 634 -47.12 10.49 -16.08
CA GLN A 634 -47.29 11.93 -16.31
C GLN A 634 -48.18 12.11 -17.51
N ALA A 635 -49.50 12.21 -17.26
CA ALA A 635 -50.50 12.96 -17.99
C ALA A 635 -51.89 12.65 -17.40
N GLU A 636 -52.27 13.41 -16.39
CA GLU A 636 -53.61 13.97 -16.22
C GLU A 636 -53.56 15.05 -15.14
#